data_c4582cb793cdbe8487517a1699b2810e
#
_entry.id   c4582cb793cdbe8487517a1699b2810e
#
_cell.length_a   1.000
_cell.length_b   1.000
_cell.length_c   1.000
_cell.angle_alpha   90.00
_cell.angle_beta   90.00
_cell.angle_gamma   90.00
#
_symmetry.space_group_name_H-M   'P 1'
#
loop_
_entity.id
_entity.type
_entity.pdbx_description
1 polymer ?
#
loop_
_entity_poly.entity_id
_entity_poly.type
_entity_poly.pdbx_seq_one_letter_code
_entity_poly.pdbx_strand_id
1 'polypeptide(L)'
;MADGSYGLIAREICKRWHIFTESGDFYEATMDANALARLKAEAGRQTLTLTHCGRKSGKPYDVTIWFAVEGDKVYIGTANVNRQWVRNVQKTPQIRLAVGGEAFEGEARFLAERAERERAMAAIRRKYWMYRPLIALGQVLTAIGVMRDKSGAFEVTLAE
;
A
#
# COMPACT_ATOMS: atom_id res chain seq x y z
N MET A 1 22.80 4.82 -12.15
CA MET A 1 23.15 3.38 -12.01
C MET A 1 22.49 2.87 -10.75
N ALA A 2 21.34 2.21 -10.88
CA ALA A 2 20.67 1.58 -9.73
C ALA A 2 21.45 0.30 -9.40
N ASP A 3 22.02 0.30 -8.22
CA ASP A 3 22.92 -0.72 -7.69
C ASP A 3 22.24 -2.10 -7.67
N GLY A 4 22.92 -3.11 -8.23
CA GLY A 4 22.45 -4.50 -8.30
C GLY A 4 22.22 -5.17 -6.93
N SER A 5 22.62 -4.54 -5.83
CA SER A 5 22.39 -5.01 -4.46
C SER A 5 20.92 -4.92 -4.05
N TYR A 6 20.19 -3.91 -4.51
CA TYR A 6 18.74 -3.76 -4.23
C TYR A 6 17.91 -4.92 -4.81
N GLY A 7 18.25 -5.38 -6.02
CA GLY A 7 17.54 -6.48 -6.67
C GLY A 7 17.74 -7.84 -5.99
N LEU A 8 18.89 -8.08 -5.36
CA LEU A 8 19.20 -9.30 -4.63
C LEU A 8 18.46 -9.35 -3.29
N ILE A 9 18.49 -8.25 -2.53
CA ILE A 9 17.80 -8.14 -1.24
C ILE A 9 16.29 -8.29 -1.41
N ALA A 10 15.70 -7.64 -2.42
CA ALA A 10 14.27 -7.72 -2.68
C ALA A 10 13.83 -9.13 -3.14
N ARG A 11 14.69 -9.88 -3.86
CA ARG A 11 14.43 -11.28 -4.24
C ARG A 11 14.45 -12.23 -3.04
N GLU A 12 15.40 -12.04 -2.12
CA GLU A 12 15.45 -12.84 -0.90
C GLU A 12 14.28 -12.52 0.04
N ILE A 13 13.85 -11.26 0.13
CA ILE A 13 12.64 -10.86 0.84
C ILE A 13 11.42 -11.57 0.28
N CYS A 14 11.21 -11.57 -1.04
CA CYS A 14 10.07 -12.26 -1.64
C CYS A 14 10.10 -13.78 -1.42
N LYS A 15 11.26 -14.43 -1.44
CA LYS A 15 11.39 -15.85 -1.11
C LYS A 15 11.02 -16.10 0.35
N ARG A 16 11.51 -15.28 1.27
CA ARG A 16 11.20 -15.35 2.71
C ARG A 16 9.69 -15.21 2.94
N TRP A 17 9.03 -14.27 2.26
CA TRP A 17 7.60 -14.07 2.36
C TRP A 17 6.77 -15.23 1.80
N HIS A 18 7.21 -15.88 0.71
CA HIS A 18 6.54 -17.07 0.18
C HIS A 18 6.59 -18.28 1.15
N ILE A 19 7.72 -18.49 1.82
CA ILE A 19 7.86 -19.54 2.81
C ILE A 19 6.92 -19.30 4.00
N PHE A 20 6.73 -18.06 4.40
CA PHE A 20 5.86 -17.65 5.52
C PHE A 20 4.38 -17.88 5.23
N THR A 21 3.93 -17.67 3.99
CA THR A 21 2.53 -17.91 3.58
C THR A 21 2.17 -19.38 3.47
N GLU A 22 3.14 -20.26 3.26
CA GLU A 22 2.90 -21.72 3.17
C GLU A 22 2.86 -22.40 4.56
N SER A 23 3.52 -21.85 5.57
CA SER A 23 3.53 -22.42 6.93
C SER A 23 2.25 -22.18 7.74
N GLY A 24 1.37 -21.30 7.29
CA GLY A 24 0.09 -21.04 7.97
C GLY A 24 0.21 -20.33 9.32
N ASP A 25 1.40 -19.96 9.74
CA ASP A 25 1.63 -19.20 10.97
C ASP A 25 1.25 -17.74 10.71
N PHE A 26 0.01 -17.39 11.05
CA PHE A 26 -0.43 -16.02 11.16
C PHE A 26 0.33 -15.36 12.33
N TYR A 27 1.44 -14.72 12.01
CA TYR A 27 2.04 -13.74 12.92
C TYR A 27 1.07 -12.55 12.94
N GLU A 28 0.39 -12.36 14.06
CA GLU A 28 -0.38 -11.15 14.31
C GLU A 28 0.63 -9.99 14.39
N ALA A 29 0.85 -9.32 13.24
CA ALA A 29 1.79 -8.22 13.15
C ALA A 29 1.31 -7.11 14.08
N THR A 30 1.92 -7.00 15.22
CA THR A 30 1.73 -5.85 16.12
C THR A 30 2.37 -4.64 15.46
N MET A 31 1.61 -3.53 15.35
CA MET A 31 2.14 -2.29 14.79
C MET A 31 3.38 -1.83 15.56
N ASP A 32 4.53 -1.75 14.89
CA ASP A 32 5.72 -1.16 15.49
C ASP A 32 5.53 0.36 15.65
N ALA A 33 5.46 0.80 16.91
CA ALA A 33 5.26 2.21 17.27
C ALA A 33 6.44 3.10 16.82
N ASN A 34 7.65 2.57 16.79
CA ASN A 34 8.83 3.30 16.34
C ASN A 34 8.85 3.45 14.82
N ALA A 35 8.56 2.38 14.08
CA ALA A 35 8.41 2.43 12.62
C ALA A 35 7.27 3.39 12.23
N LEU A 36 6.15 3.35 12.95
CA LEU A 36 5.04 4.26 12.73
C LEU A 36 5.43 5.72 12.99
N ALA A 37 6.18 6.03 14.05
CA ALA A 37 6.64 7.38 14.36
C ALA A 37 7.57 7.93 13.26
N ARG A 38 8.49 7.09 12.75
CA ARG A 38 9.38 7.43 11.65
C ARG A 38 8.61 7.66 10.35
N LEU A 39 7.64 6.80 10.03
CA LEU A 39 6.79 6.99 8.85
C LEU A 39 5.92 8.25 8.98
N LYS A 40 5.44 8.59 10.16
CA LYS A 40 4.70 9.85 10.42
C LYS A 40 5.53 11.08 10.15
N ALA A 41 6.83 11.07 10.43
CA ALA A 41 7.73 12.18 10.10
C ALA A 41 7.79 12.43 8.59
N GLU A 42 7.61 11.39 7.77
CA GLU A 42 7.58 11.46 6.31
C GLU A 42 6.15 11.59 5.73
N ALA A 43 5.12 11.72 6.58
CA ALA A 43 3.72 11.76 6.16
C ALA A 43 3.38 12.95 5.24
N GLY A 44 4.19 14.01 5.23
CA GLY A 44 4.07 15.15 4.31
C GLY A 44 4.45 14.83 2.86
N ARG A 45 5.16 13.73 2.61
CA ARG A 45 5.56 13.33 1.24
C ARG A 45 4.33 12.99 0.39
N GLN A 46 4.39 13.33 -0.88
CA GLN A 46 3.28 13.11 -1.83
C GLN A 46 3.05 11.62 -2.12
N THR A 47 4.11 10.86 -2.25
CA THR A 47 4.06 9.45 -2.63
C THR A 47 5.07 8.63 -1.85
N LEU A 48 4.86 7.33 -1.82
CA LEU A 48 5.85 6.35 -1.40
C LEU A 48 6.04 5.29 -2.49
N THR A 49 7.13 4.55 -2.40
CA THR A 49 7.36 3.36 -3.22
C THR A 49 6.91 2.13 -2.43
N LEU A 50 6.01 1.37 -3.02
CA LEU A 50 5.56 0.08 -2.52
C LEU A 50 6.27 -1.03 -3.28
N THR A 51 7.07 -1.85 -2.58
CA THR A 51 7.61 -3.10 -3.12
C THR A 51 6.69 -4.26 -2.74
N HIS A 52 6.30 -5.04 -3.73
CA HIS A 52 5.44 -6.22 -3.56
C HIS A 52 5.94 -7.40 -4.37
N CYS A 53 5.55 -8.62 -4.03
CA CYS A 53 5.94 -9.82 -4.76
C CYS A 53 4.91 -10.19 -5.83
N GLY A 54 5.39 -10.54 -7.01
CA GLY A 54 4.53 -11.02 -8.10
C GLY A 54 3.93 -12.39 -7.77
N ARG A 55 2.62 -12.49 -7.74
CA ARG A 55 1.86 -13.70 -7.37
C ARG A 55 2.15 -14.94 -8.24
N LYS A 56 2.68 -14.75 -9.45
CA LYS A 56 3.05 -15.83 -10.37
C LYS A 56 4.56 -16.01 -10.49
N SER A 57 5.31 -14.92 -10.42
CA SER A 57 6.76 -14.93 -10.67
C SER A 57 7.60 -15.00 -9.41
N GLY A 58 7.01 -14.66 -8.24
CA GLY A 58 7.75 -14.51 -6.98
C GLY A 58 8.82 -13.39 -7.03
N LYS A 59 8.83 -12.57 -8.08
CA LYS A 59 9.80 -11.48 -8.23
C LYS A 59 9.28 -10.21 -7.56
N PRO A 60 10.18 -9.37 -7.01
CA PRO A 60 9.82 -8.06 -6.50
C PRO A 60 9.48 -7.10 -7.64
N TYR A 61 8.49 -6.25 -7.38
CA TYR A 61 8.08 -5.14 -8.25
C TYR A 61 7.82 -3.91 -7.40
N ASP A 62 8.22 -2.77 -7.90
CA ASP A 62 8.00 -1.47 -7.27
C ASP A 62 6.88 -0.71 -7.96
N VAL A 63 6.08 -0.02 -7.18
CA VAL A 63 5.06 0.90 -7.66
C VAL A 63 5.01 2.15 -6.79
N THR A 64 4.94 3.31 -7.42
CA THR A 64 4.73 4.58 -6.72
C THR A 64 3.25 4.78 -6.47
N ILE A 65 2.86 5.00 -5.23
CA ILE A 65 1.45 5.11 -4.82
C ILE A 65 1.22 6.26 -3.85
N TRP A 66 -0.03 6.65 -3.75
CA TRP A 66 -0.52 7.57 -2.74
C TRP A 66 -0.73 6.85 -1.41
N PHE A 67 -0.44 7.54 -0.32
CA PHE A 67 -0.62 7.04 1.03
C PHE A 67 -1.13 8.13 1.97
N ALA A 68 -1.74 7.74 3.06
CA ALA A 68 -2.10 8.61 4.16
C ALA A 68 -1.81 7.94 5.49
N VAL A 69 -1.49 8.74 6.50
CA VAL A 69 -1.35 8.28 7.88
C VAL A 69 -2.40 9.01 8.70
N GLU A 70 -3.23 8.27 9.42
CA GLU A 70 -4.29 8.79 10.28
C GLU A 70 -4.29 8.05 11.62
N GLY A 71 -3.92 8.77 12.69
CA GLY A 71 -3.74 8.14 13.99
C GLY A 71 -2.60 7.13 13.97
N ASP A 72 -2.91 5.89 14.27
CA ASP A 72 -2.02 4.73 14.23
C ASP A 72 -2.13 3.91 12.94
N LYS A 73 -2.90 4.37 11.97
CA LYS A 73 -3.19 3.65 10.74
C LYS A 73 -2.50 4.25 9.53
N VAL A 74 -1.95 3.36 8.71
CA VAL A 74 -1.35 3.71 7.42
C VAL A 74 -2.25 3.19 6.32
N TYR A 75 -2.67 4.05 5.41
CA TYR A 75 -3.53 3.71 4.29
C TYR A 75 -2.80 3.90 2.96
N ILE A 76 -2.96 2.95 2.08
CA ILE A 76 -2.57 3.05 0.67
C ILE A 76 -3.79 2.86 -0.21
N GLY A 77 -3.90 3.64 -1.27
CA GLY A 77 -5.09 3.66 -2.12
C GLY A 77 -4.81 3.43 -3.59
N THR A 78 -5.82 2.96 -4.28
CA THR A 78 -5.82 2.80 -5.73
C THR A 78 -7.12 3.29 -6.34
N ALA A 79 -7.01 3.92 -7.51
CA ALA A 79 -8.18 4.26 -8.32
C ALA A 79 -8.71 3.04 -9.11
N ASN A 80 -7.98 1.92 -9.15
CA ASN A 80 -8.41 0.73 -9.88
C ASN A 80 -7.88 -0.55 -9.22
N VAL A 81 -8.78 -1.29 -8.59
CA VAL A 81 -8.49 -2.58 -7.92
C VAL A 81 -8.04 -3.69 -8.88
N ASN A 82 -8.25 -3.53 -10.18
CA ASN A 82 -7.82 -4.51 -11.17
C ASN A 82 -6.34 -4.41 -11.54
N ARG A 83 -5.60 -3.46 -10.96
CA ARG A 83 -4.16 -3.32 -11.19
C ARG A 83 -3.41 -4.56 -10.69
N GLN A 84 -2.32 -4.90 -11.38
CA GLN A 84 -1.53 -6.10 -11.06
C GLN A 84 -0.98 -6.08 -9.63
N TRP A 85 -0.48 -4.92 -9.17
CA TRP A 85 0.06 -4.80 -7.82
C TRP A 85 -1.00 -5.07 -6.74
N VAL A 86 -2.26 -4.63 -6.96
CA VAL A 86 -3.37 -4.90 -6.03
C VAL A 86 -3.61 -6.40 -5.87
N ARG A 87 -3.67 -7.12 -7.00
CA ARG A 87 -3.86 -8.58 -7.01
C ARG A 87 -2.66 -9.31 -6.42
N ASN A 88 -1.46 -8.77 -6.59
CA ASN A 88 -0.25 -9.34 -6.01
C ASN A 88 -0.27 -9.20 -4.49
N VAL A 89 -0.56 -8.00 -3.97
CA VAL A 89 -0.66 -7.72 -2.53
C VAL A 89 -1.80 -8.49 -1.87
N GLN A 90 -2.95 -8.65 -2.54
CA GLN A 90 -4.03 -9.51 -2.02
C GLN A 90 -3.62 -10.97 -1.88
N LYS A 91 -2.72 -11.47 -2.74
CA LYS A 91 -2.20 -12.85 -2.67
C LYS A 91 -1.05 -12.99 -1.69
N THR A 92 -0.17 -12.00 -1.62
CA THR A 92 1.01 -11.95 -0.75
C THR A 92 1.00 -10.60 -0.06
N PRO A 93 0.38 -10.51 1.15
CA PRO A 93 0.13 -9.23 1.81
C PRO A 93 1.38 -8.57 2.38
N GLN A 94 2.48 -9.28 2.48
CA GLN A 94 3.76 -8.73 2.92
C GLN A 94 4.28 -7.75 1.87
N ILE A 95 4.66 -6.58 2.34
CA ILE A 95 5.10 -5.47 1.52
C ILE A 95 6.26 -4.73 2.17
N ARG A 96 6.97 -3.94 1.36
CA ARG A 96 7.92 -2.96 1.84
C ARG A 96 7.51 -1.58 1.33
N LEU A 97 7.53 -0.61 2.22
CA LEU A 97 7.27 0.79 1.92
C LEU A 97 8.59 1.57 2.00
N ALA A 98 8.87 2.39 1.01
CA ALA A 98 10.03 3.29 1.04
C ALA A 98 9.56 4.73 0.82
N VAL A 99 9.96 5.63 1.73
CA VAL A 99 9.61 7.05 1.71
C VAL A 99 10.68 7.86 2.44
N GLY A 100 11.07 9.01 1.90
CA GLY A 100 12.03 9.91 2.54
C GLY A 100 13.43 9.34 2.77
N GLY A 101 13.81 8.25 2.09
CA GLY A 101 15.07 7.53 2.34
C GLY A 101 14.96 6.42 3.38
N GLU A 102 13.82 6.34 4.08
CA GLU A 102 13.50 5.29 5.05
C GLU A 102 12.76 4.13 4.37
N ALA A 103 12.93 2.94 4.90
CA ALA A 103 12.23 1.75 4.44
C ALA A 103 11.59 1.00 5.62
N PHE A 104 10.37 0.53 5.39
CA PHE A 104 9.54 -0.14 6.40
C PHE A 104 9.01 -1.43 5.81
N GLU A 105 9.06 -2.52 6.54
CA GLU A 105 8.36 -3.75 6.21
C GLU A 105 6.99 -3.76 6.89
N GLY A 106 6.03 -4.46 6.31
CA GLY A 106 4.70 -4.55 6.89
C GLY A 106 3.77 -5.46 6.12
N GLU A 107 2.56 -5.55 6.61
CA GLU A 107 1.49 -6.32 6.02
C GLU A 107 0.34 -5.42 5.60
N ALA A 108 -0.18 -5.61 4.38
CA ALA A 108 -1.27 -4.84 3.81
C ALA A 108 -2.57 -5.66 3.80
N ARG A 109 -3.55 -5.24 4.57
CA ARG A 109 -4.91 -5.81 4.60
C ARG A 109 -5.81 -5.06 3.63
N PHE A 110 -6.40 -5.75 2.66
CA PHE A 110 -7.38 -5.15 1.75
C PHE A 110 -8.69 -4.84 2.49
N LEU A 111 -9.19 -3.61 2.34
CA LEU A 111 -10.42 -3.14 2.97
C LEU A 111 -11.62 -3.49 2.09
N ALA A 112 -12.16 -4.68 2.30
CA ALA A 112 -13.34 -5.16 1.58
C ALA A 112 -14.63 -4.48 2.06
N GLU A 113 -14.74 -4.19 3.35
CA GLU A 113 -15.89 -3.52 3.93
C GLU A 113 -15.98 -2.08 3.45
N ARG A 114 -17.18 -1.68 3.04
CA ARG A 114 -17.43 -0.36 2.47
C ARG A 114 -17.08 0.77 3.44
N ALA A 115 -17.48 0.65 4.70
CA ALA A 115 -17.26 1.69 5.71
C ALA A 115 -15.76 1.90 6.00
N GLU A 116 -14.98 0.81 6.11
CA GLU A 116 -13.53 0.88 6.30
C GLU A 116 -12.84 1.50 5.09
N ARG A 117 -13.20 1.04 3.89
CA ARG A 117 -12.66 1.58 2.64
C ARG A 117 -12.95 3.07 2.47
N GLU A 118 -14.16 3.51 2.79
CA GLU A 118 -14.54 4.93 2.70
C GLU A 118 -13.75 5.79 3.68
N ARG A 119 -13.49 5.32 4.91
CA ARG A 119 -12.62 6.00 5.89
C ARG A 119 -11.20 6.16 5.34
N ALA A 120 -10.59 5.08 4.86
CA ALA A 120 -9.25 5.11 4.26
C ALA A 120 -9.18 6.06 3.05
N MET A 121 -10.16 5.98 2.16
CA MET A 121 -10.22 6.87 0.99
C MET A 121 -10.48 8.32 1.37
N ALA A 122 -11.22 8.58 2.47
CA ALA A 122 -11.41 9.93 3.00
C ALA A 122 -10.10 10.51 3.56
N ALA A 123 -9.31 9.70 4.29
CA ALA A 123 -7.98 10.11 4.77
C ALA A 123 -7.05 10.47 3.60
N ILE A 124 -7.02 9.63 2.57
CA ILE A 124 -6.25 9.89 1.35
C ILE A 124 -6.73 11.18 0.67
N ARG A 125 -8.04 11.34 0.43
CA ARG A 125 -8.59 12.57 -0.20
C ARG A 125 -8.30 13.83 0.61
N ARG A 126 -8.29 13.74 1.94
CA ARG A 126 -7.96 14.88 2.81
C ARG A 126 -6.51 15.33 2.62
N LYS A 127 -5.58 14.38 2.57
CA LYS A 127 -4.16 14.67 2.32
C LYS A 127 -3.94 15.31 0.94
N TYR A 128 -4.64 14.81 -0.09
CA TYR A 128 -4.47 15.28 -1.47
C TYR A 128 -5.52 16.30 -1.88
N TRP A 129 -5.90 17.20 -0.97
CA TRP A 129 -6.93 18.21 -1.18
C TRP A 129 -6.70 19.10 -2.40
N MET A 130 -5.44 19.38 -2.77
CA MET A 130 -5.08 20.17 -3.94
C MET A 130 -5.49 19.50 -5.27
N TYR A 131 -5.69 18.19 -5.27
CA TYR A 131 -6.20 17.44 -6.43
C TYR A 131 -7.74 17.30 -6.42
N ARG A 132 -8.43 17.99 -5.49
CA ARG A 132 -9.91 17.92 -5.36
C ARG A 132 -10.66 18.18 -6.66
N PRO A 133 -10.29 19.17 -7.54
CA PRO A 133 -11.01 19.37 -8.79
C PRO A 133 -10.97 18.13 -9.70
N LEU A 134 -9.82 17.48 -9.81
CA LEU A 134 -9.65 16.27 -10.61
C LEU A 134 -10.40 15.08 -10.01
N ILE A 135 -10.33 14.91 -8.68
CA ILE A 135 -11.05 13.86 -7.96
C ILE A 135 -12.56 14.06 -8.08
N ALA A 136 -13.04 15.30 -7.95
CA ALA A 136 -14.46 15.64 -8.09
C ALA A 136 -14.97 15.35 -9.49
N LEU A 137 -14.20 15.68 -10.54
CA LEU A 137 -14.56 15.33 -11.92
C LEU A 137 -14.74 13.82 -12.09
N GLY A 138 -13.81 13.01 -11.56
CA GLY A 138 -13.91 11.55 -11.58
C GLY A 138 -15.15 11.04 -10.85
N GLN A 139 -15.51 11.64 -9.72
CA GLN A 139 -16.72 11.28 -8.95
C GLN A 139 -18.01 11.61 -9.72
N VAL A 140 -18.06 12.77 -10.37
CA VAL A 140 -19.20 13.15 -11.23
C VAL A 140 -19.36 12.16 -12.39
N LEU A 141 -18.27 11.83 -13.09
CA LEU A 141 -18.29 10.85 -14.19
C LEU A 141 -18.73 9.46 -13.73
N THR A 142 -18.40 9.09 -12.50
CA THR A 142 -18.86 7.84 -11.87
C THR A 142 -20.36 7.92 -11.55
N ALA A 143 -20.81 9.02 -10.96
CA ALA A 143 -22.21 9.22 -10.57
C ALA A 143 -23.17 9.21 -11.75
N ILE A 144 -22.77 9.76 -12.90
CA ILE A 144 -23.56 9.74 -14.15
C ILE A 144 -23.38 8.45 -14.98
N GLY A 145 -22.68 7.45 -14.43
CA GLY A 145 -22.55 6.13 -15.06
C GLY A 145 -21.53 6.04 -16.20
N VAL A 146 -20.78 7.11 -16.49
CA VAL A 146 -19.73 7.11 -17.53
C VAL A 146 -18.53 6.29 -17.07
N MET A 147 -18.22 6.31 -15.77
CA MET A 147 -17.15 5.51 -15.16
C MET A 147 -17.73 4.64 -14.04
N ARG A 148 -17.15 3.45 -13.84
CA ARG A 148 -17.44 2.61 -12.68
C ARG A 148 -16.41 2.89 -11.59
N ASP A 149 -16.87 3.07 -10.35
CA ASP A 149 -15.96 3.13 -9.20
C ASP A 149 -15.27 1.77 -9.03
N LYS A 150 -13.97 1.78 -9.24
CA LYS A 150 -13.07 0.65 -9.05
C LYS A 150 -12.02 0.96 -7.99
N SER A 151 -12.25 2.01 -7.19
CA SER A 151 -11.31 2.40 -6.15
C SER A 151 -11.22 1.35 -5.03
N GLY A 152 -10.06 1.28 -4.43
CA GLY A 152 -9.80 0.38 -3.31
C GLY A 152 -8.74 0.94 -2.39
N ALA A 153 -8.68 0.39 -1.19
CA ALA A 153 -7.68 0.77 -0.20
C ALA A 153 -7.20 -0.43 0.60
N PHE A 154 -6.00 -0.31 1.12
CA PHE A 154 -5.42 -1.23 2.10
C PHE A 154 -5.07 -0.46 3.36
N GLU A 155 -5.20 -1.12 4.50
CA GLU A 155 -4.60 -0.73 5.76
C GLU A 155 -3.28 -1.48 5.90
N VAL A 156 -2.22 -0.78 6.31
CA VAL A 156 -0.89 -1.37 6.47
C VAL A 156 -0.52 -1.37 7.93
N THR A 157 -0.15 -2.54 8.43
CA THR A 157 0.49 -2.72 9.72
C THR A 157 1.99 -2.83 9.50
N LEU A 158 2.77 -1.95 10.12
CA LEU A 158 4.23 -1.97 10.02
C LEU A 158 4.78 -3.01 11.00
N ALA A 159 5.72 -3.84 10.53
CA ALA A 159 6.47 -4.77 11.35
C ALA A 159 7.80 -4.15 11.82
N GLU A 160 8.39 -4.73 12.87
CA GLU A 160 9.74 -4.41 13.31
C GLU A 160 10.80 -4.72 12.24
#